data_0d24cbcaf6b534c1ffd333778a9feae8
#
_entry.id   0d24cbcaf6b534c1ffd333778a9feae8
#
_cell.length_a   1.000
_cell.length_b   1.000
_cell.length_c   1.000
_cell.angle_alpha   90.00
_cell.angle_beta   90.00
_cell.angle_gamma   90.00
#
_symmetry.space_group_name_H-M   'P 1'
#
loop_
_entity.id
_entity.type
_entity.pdbx_description
1 polymer ?
#
loop_
_entity_poly.entity_id
_entity_poly.type
_entity_poly.pdbx_seq_one_letter_code
_entity_poly.pdbx_strand_id
1 'polypeptide(L)'
;MRDPKLAPERSSTALPLIFYGRIIHSTSRTEVTILSKASLGINKDGKIAFVETAHVSPAEAAKRHHGFGNASIIHLKPLQFLFPGLIDTHMHAPQYPNISLGMEGDLKEWCEGWTDPIEASYSDTSKAGRVYPAMVSNLLTNGTTTVAYNSSIHPDATNVLAEICKEKGQRAIIGKLCIETGATHGNMEKSVEQSLKDEQKVVEHILNKVDPKGELVLPCIQPRAGSYVSESLMSGLGKLCHNATDEKSGLRIQAHMCETPLEVSNMHALHPGYQSYADMYNHHGLFGPRTILAHCIHLTDRDIDVMAERGVGVAHNANSNTCLRDGWCRVRRLLERGVKVGLGTDCSAGYSISILNAIRQASNVSRHLAISTGDEKWVLKFEELVYLATMGGAEVCSLSDRVGNFETGKEFDALVVDVGLDDNINVQGWEHDEEAMLKKWVFMGDDRSIRKVFVAGKLVAGKDTEAQKSGAMWMAS
;
A
#
# COMPACT_ATOMS: atom_id res chain seq x y z
N MET A 1 17.32 -29.01 5.89
CA MET A 1 17.20 -28.28 7.18
C MET A 1 18.31 -27.24 7.20
N ARG A 2 18.01 -25.98 6.99
CA ARG A 2 18.98 -24.87 7.11
C ARG A 2 18.89 -24.32 8.53
N ASP A 3 20.04 -24.14 9.15
CA ASP A 3 20.21 -23.65 10.52
C ASP A 3 19.56 -22.27 10.69
N PRO A 4 18.68 -22.03 11.71
CA PRO A 4 17.98 -20.76 11.88
C PRO A 4 18.85 -19.62 12.48
N LYS A 5 20.17 -19.76 12.57
CA LYS A 5 21.05 -18.82 13.30
C LYS A 5 21.80 -17.79 12.44
N LEU A 6 21.44 -17.56 11.19
CA LEU A 6 22.03 -16.50 10.38
C LEU A 6 20.95 -15.51 9.91
N ALA A 7 20.40 -14.73 10.83
CA ALA A 7 19.87 -13.44 10.48
C ALA A 7 21.08 -12.56 10.08
N PRO A 8 21.09 -11.94 8.89
CA PRO A 8 22.17 -11.00 8.54
C PRO A 8 22.19 -9.87 9.56
N GLU A 9 23.37 -9.61 10.13
CA GLU A 9 23.59 -8.40 10.94
C GLU A 9 23.10 -7.20 10.11
N ARG A 10 22.02 -6.56 10.57
CA ARG A 10 21.55 -5.30 10.00
C ARG A 10 22.67 -4.29 10.20
N SER A 11 23.41 -3.95 9.13
CA SER A 11 24.30 -2.79 9.16
C SER A 11 23.41 -1.58 9.46
N SER A 12 23.38 -1.16 10.74
CA SER A 12 22.63 0.01 11.14
C SER A 12 23.34 1.22 10.52
N THR A 13 22.77 1.78 9.47
CA THR A 13 23.13 3.15 9.05
C THR A 13 22.70 4.06 10.20
N ALA A 14 23.68 4.47 11.03
CA ALA A 14 23.40 5.28 12.20
C ALA A 14 22.89 6.65 11.78
N LEU A 15 21.75 7.08 12.33
CA LEU A 15 21.22 8.43 12.17
C LEU A 15 22.01 9.43 13.05
N PRO A 16 22.18 10.69 12.63
CA PRO A 16 21.60 11.30 11.44
C PRO A 16 22.32 10.95 10.14
N LEU A 17 21.60 11.02 9.01
CA LEU A 17 22.11 10.76 7.67
C LEU A 17 21.88 11.97 6.75
N ILE A 18 22.76 12.15 5.76
CA ILE A 18 22.53 13.07 4.64
C ILE A 18 22.70 12.28 3.34
N PHE A 19 21.64 12.23 2.54
CA PHE A 19 21.76 11.78 1.14
C PHE A 19 22.07 12.98 0.25
N TYR A 20 23.03 12.81 -0.68
CA TYR A 20 23.39 13.81 -1.67
C TYR A 20 23.32 13.23 -3.06
N GLY A 21 22.54 13.86 -3.92
CA GLY A 21 22.38 13.46 -5.33
C GLY A 21 20.99 13.78 -5.86
N ARG A 22 20.49 12.94 -6.76
CA ARG A 22 19.19 13.13 -7.38
C ARG A 22 18.07 12.69 -6.44
N ILE A 23 17.08 13.57 -6.27
CA ILE A 23 15.89 13.32 -5.45
C ILE A 23 14.67 13.57 -6.33
N ILE A 24 13.76 12.59 -6.37
CA ILE A 24 12.56 12.64 -7.19
C ILE A 24 11.35 12.34 -6.30
N HIS A 25 10.36 13.21 -6.29
CA HIS A 25 9.10 12.98 -5.57
C HIS A 25 7.93 13.74 -6.19
N SER A 26 6.72 13.29 -5.90
CA SER A 26 5.51 14.03 -6.29
C SER A 26 5.20 15.11 -5.26
N THR A 27 4.97 16.33 -5.72
CA THR A 27 4.54 17.46 -4.89
C THR A 27 3.06 17.77 -5.05
N SER A 28 2.51 17.41 -6.19
CA SER A 28 1.08 17.51 -6.47
C SER A 28 0.66 16.43 -7.47
N ARG A 29 -0.64 16.32 -7.72
CA ARG A 29 -1.18 15.39 -8.72
C ARG A 29 -0.66 15.65 -10.14
N THR A 30 -0.24 16.85 -10.44
CA THR A 30 0.18 17.26 -11.78
C THR A 30 1.67 17.53 -11.89
N GLU A 31 2.45 17.29 -10.80
CA GLU A 31 3.87 17.64 -10.77
C GLU A 31 4.70 16.56 -10.10
N VAL A 32 5.74 16.13 -10.81
CA VAL A 32 6.87 15.37 -10.27
C VAL A 32 8.08 16.31 -10.19
N THR A 33 8.52 16.60 -8.99
CA THR A 33 9.69 17.43 -8.73
C THR A 33 10.95 16.58 -8.84
N ILE A 34 11.90 17.03 -9.67
CA ILE A 34 13.21 16.40 -9.86
C ILE A 34 14.29 17.40 -9.41
N LEU A 35 14.99 17.06 -8.35
CA LEU A 35 16.13 17.80 -7.82
C LEU A 35 17.42 17.07 -8.24
N SER A 36 18.10 17.55 -9.28
CA SER A 36 19.28 16.87 -9.87
C SER A 36 20.44 16.71 -8.90
N LYS A 37 20.62 17.70 -8.02
CA LYS A 37 21.67 17.72 -6.97
C LYS A 37 21.08 18.38 -5.73
N ALA A 38 20.72 17.57 -4.73
CA ALA A 38 20.20 18.06 -3.46
C ALA A 38 20.79 17.28 -2.29
N SER A 39 20.80 17.90 -1.11
CA SER A 39 21.12 17.28 0.17
C SER A 39 19.83 17.09 0.96
N LEU A 40 19.49 15.86 1.33
CA LEU A 40 18.35 15.51 2.16
C LEU A 40 18.87 14.96 3.49
N GLY A 41 18.57 15.66 4.58
CA GLY A 41 18.98 15.29 5.93
C GLY A 41 17.89 14.56 6.71
N ILE A 42 18.23 13.41 7.30
CA ILE A 42 17.37 12.60 8.17
C ILE A 42 17.90 12.71 9.59
N ASN A 43 17.06 13.19 10.52
CA ASN A 43 17.40 13.35 11.93
C ASN A 43 17.37 12.00 12.69
N LYS A 44 17.71 12.04 13.98
CA LYS A 44 17.75 10.85 14.86
C LYS A 44 16.41 10.15 15.03
N ASP A 45 15.31 10.88 14.80
CA ASP A 45 13.96 10.34 14.91
C ASP A 45 13.46 9.72 13.58
N GLY A 46 14.32 9.65 12.56
CA GLY A 46 13.96 9.11 11.23
C GLY A 46 13.13 10.05 10.38
N LYS A 47 13.10 11.35 10.73
CA LYS A 47 12.33 12.37 10.00
C LYS A 47 13.24 13.21 9.10
N ILE A 48 12.67 13.68 8.00
CA ILE A 48 13.30 14.62 7.08
C ILE A 48 13.45 15.96 7.78
N ALA A 49 14.69 16.36 8.06
CA ALA A 49 14.98 17.62 8.75
C ALA A 49 15.13 18.80 7.77
N PHE A 50 15.63 18.53 6.57
CA PHE A 50 15.83 19.53 5.53
C PHE A 50 15.98 18.88 4.15
N VAL A 51 15.71 19.68 3.12
CA VAL A 51 16.06 19.41 1.71
C VAL A 51 16.72 20.68 1.17
N GLU A 52 18.02 20.62 0.92
CA GLU A 52 18.83 21.74 0.39
C GLU A 52 19.15 21.48 -1.08
N THR A 53 18.90 22.47 -1.92
CA THR A 53 19.12 22.36 -3.37
C THR A 53 20.56 22.66 -3.79
N ALA A 54 20.86 22.61 -5.08
CA ALA A 54 22.16 22.47 -5.77
C ALA A 54 23.34 23.37 -5.35
N HIS A 55 23.09 24.44 -4.60
CA HIS A 55 24.15 25.41 -4.25
C HIS A 55 24.78 25.13 -2.88
N VAL A 56 24.29 24.12 -2.16
CA VAL A 56 24.76 23.77 -0.81
C VAL A 56 25.37 22.38 -0.86
N SER A 57 26.67 22.29 -0.59
CA SER A 57 27.35 21.00 -0.47
C SER A 57 26.81 20.23 0.76
N PRO A 58 26.86 18.88 0.76
CA PRO A 58 26.39 18.11 1.92
C PRO A 58 27.17 18.42 3.20
N ALA A 59 28.44 18.81 3.09
CA ALA A 59 29.26 19.24 4.21
C ALA A 59 28.84 20.62 4.77
N GLU A 60 28.40 21.53 3.90
CA GLU A 60 27.80 22.81 4.32
C GLU A 60 26.43 22.60 4.94
N ALA A 61 25.58 21.77 4.34
CA ALA A 61 24.28 21.41 4.92
C ALA A 61 24.45 20.82 6.33
N ALA A 62 25.42 19.92 6.52
CA ALA A 62 25.75 19.36 7.83
C ALA A 62 26.12 20.42 8.88
N LYS A 63 26.81 21.51 8.46
CA LYS A 63 27.19 22.61 9.36
C LYS A 63 26.01 23.56 9.64
N ARG A 64 25.13 23.79 8.68
CA ARG A 64 23.97 24.71 8.81
C ARG A 64 22.87 24.15 9.71
N HIS A 65 22.68 22.83 9.68
CA HIS A 65 21.57 22.18 10.40
C HIS A 65 22.05 21.59 11.73
N HIS A 66 21.41 22.04 12.81
CA HIS A 66 21.75 21.57 14.16
C HIS A 66 21.59 20.04 14.26
N GLY A 67 22.57 19.38 14.86
CA GLY A 67 22.56 17.93 15.07
C GLY A 67 23.16 17.11 13.92
N PHE A 68 23.57 17.73 12.79
CA PHE A 68 24.13 17.04 11.62
C PHE A 68 25.66 17.10 11.49
N GLY A 69 26.39 17.73 12.43
CA GLY A 69 27.84 17.87 12.35
C GLY A 69 28.62 16.55 12.22
N ASN A 70 28.04 15.44 12.76
CA ASN A 70 28.59 14.09 12.65
C ASN A 70 27.71 13.17 11.78
N ALA A 71 26.88 13.71 10.90
CA ALA A 71 26.03 12.91 10.05
C ALA A 71 26.85 12.13 9.03
N SER A 72 26.48 10.88 8.79
CA SER A 72 27.03 10.12 7.65
C SER A 72 26.48 10.66 6.35
N ILE A 73 27.35 10.93 5.36
CA ILE A 73 26.95 11.42 4.04
C ILE A 73 26.98 10.26 3.05
N ILE A 74 25.85 10.04 2.39
CA ILE A 74 25.70 9.02 1.35
C ILE A 74 25.56 9.72 0.02
N HIS A 75 26.57 9.56 -0.86
CA HIS A 75 26.53 10.08 -2.22
C HIS A 75 25.84 9.09 -3.15
N LEU A 76 24.77 9.52 -3.81
CA LEU A 76 24.11 8.76 -4.86
C LEU A 76 24.98 8.78 -6.14
N LYS A 77 25.07 7.63 -6.80
CA LYS A 77 25.77 7.49 -8.09
C LYS A 77 24.99 8.18 -9.23
N PRO A 78 25.59 8.43 -10.38
CA PRO A 78 24.92 9.13 -11.50
C PRO A 78 23.59 8.50 -11.96
N LEU A 79 23.47 7.17 -11.91
CA LEU A 79 22.26 6.44 -12.29
C LEU A 79 21.39 6.05 -11.09
N GLN A 80 21.65 6.66 -9.93
CA GLN A 80 20.85 6.47 -8.71
C GLN A 80 20.03 7.72 -8.41
N PHE A 81 18.87 7.48 -7.79
CA PHE A 81 18.03 8.53 -7.22
C PHE A 81 17.29 8.06 -5.97
N LEU A 82 16.92 9.01 -5.10
CA LEU A 82 15.93 8.79 -4.05
C LEU A 82 14.53 8.92 -4.64
N PHE A 83 13.66 8.00 -4.23
CA PHE A 83 12.23 8.03 -4.54
C PHE A 83 11.44 7.70 -3.26
N PRO A 84 10.24 8.27 -3.03
CA PRO A 84 9.41 7.93 -1.88
C PRO A 84 9.07 6.44 -1.86
N GLY A 85 8.89 5.90 -0.67
CA GLY A 85 8.36 4.55 -0.51
C GLY A 85 7.02 4.40 -1.20
N LEU A 86 6.84 3.30 -1.92
CA LEU A 86 5.59 2.97 -2.60
C LEU A 86 4.52 2.54 -1.59
N ILE A 87 3.26 2.87 -1.89
CA ILE A 87 2.13 2.64 -0.99
C ILE A 87 1.10 1.74 -1.68
N ASP A 88 0.81 0.61 -1.07
CA ASP A 88 -0.24 -0.32 -1.46
C ASP A 88 -1.48 -0.08 -0.61
N THR A 89 -2.53 0.46 -1.22
CA THR A 89 -3.74 0.86 -0.49
C THR A 89 -4.74 -0.29 -0.30
N HIS A 90 -4.47 -1.48 -0.84
CA HIS A 90 -5.33 -2.65 -0.68
C HIS A 90 -4.63 -3.95 -1.09
N MET A 91 -4.47 -4.87 -0.15
CA MET A 91 -3.88 -6.19 -0.37
C MET A 91 -4.44 -7.23 0.61
N HIS A 92 -4.73 -8.44 0.15
CA HIS A 92 -5.18 -9.58 0.96
C HIS A 92 -3.99 -10.45 1.40
N ALA A 93 -3.52 -10.29 2.63
CA ALA A 93 -2.39 -11.03 3.15
C ALA A 93 -2.55 -12.57 3.12
N PRO A 94 -3.71 -13.15 3.51
CA PRO A 94 -3.91 -14.60 3.50
C PRO A 94 -3.89 -15.23 2.12
N GLN A 95 -4.20 -14.44 1.08
CA GLN A 95 -4.29 -14.92 -0.29
C GLN A 95 -2.93 -14.96 -1.02
N TYR A 96 -1.86 -14.43 -0.39
CA TYR A 96 -0.53 -14.39 -0.99
C TYR A 96 -0.06 -15.72 -1.63
N PRO A 97 -0.31 -16.92 -1.04
CA PRO A 97 0.06 -18.18 -1.68
C PRO A 97 -0.68 -18.49 -2.99
N ASN A 98 -1.81 -17.82 -3.26
CA ASN A 98 -2.66 -18.06 -4.44
C ASN A 98 -2.37 -17.11 -5.61
N ILE A 99 -1.31 -16.30 -5.53
CA ILE A 99 -0.96 -15.37 -6.62
C ILE A 99 -0.93 -16.12 -7.97
N SER A 100 -1.63 -15.56 -8.96
CA SER A 100 -1.75 -16.07 -10.34
C SER A 100 -2.56 -17.36 -10.49
N LEU A 101 -3.30 -17.81 -9.47
CA LEU A 101 -4.13 -19.00 -9.55
C LEU A 101 -5.62 -18.64 -9.72
N GLY A 102 -6.32 -19.41 -10.55
CA GLY A 102 -7.78 -19.33 -10.72
C GLY A 102 -8.31 -18.12 -11.49
N MET A 103 -7.47 -17.37 -12.21
CA MET A 103 -7.85 -16.14 -12.91
C MET A 103 -8.73 -16.37 -14.18
N GLU A 104 -9.00 -17.61 -14.55
CA GLU A 104 -9.88 -17.97 -15.65
C GLU A 104 -11.36 -17.77 -15.29
N GLY A 105 -11.71 -17.87 -14.00
CA GLY A 105 -13.05 -17.66 -13.46
C GLY A 105 -13.46 -16.20 -13.33
N ASP A 106 -14.73 -15.96 -13.02
CA ASP A 106 -15.20 -14.67 -12.53
C ASP A 106 -14.92 -14.50 -11.03
N LEU A 107 -15.26 -13.33 -10.45
CA LEU A 107 -15.04 -13.05 -9.03
C LEU A 107 -15.68 -14.13 -8.13
N LYS A 108 -16.90 -14.57 -8.43
CA LYS A 108 -17.61 -15.56 -7.61
C LYS A 108 -16.91 -16.92 -7.66
N GLU A 109 -16.62 -17.42 -8.86
CA GLU A 109 -15.93 -18.71 -9.06
C GLU A 109 -14.53 -18.68 -8.41
N TRP A 110 -13.83 -17.55 -8.52
CA TRP A 110 -12.52 -17.35 -7.93
C TRP A 110 -12.59 -17.29 -6.39
N CYS A 111 -13.57 -16.60 -5.81
CA CYS A 111 -13.79 -16.56 -4.36
C CYS A 111 -14.09 -17.97 -3.82
N GLU A 112 -15.04 -18.68 -4.41
CA GLU A 112 -15.46 -20.01 -3.94
C GLU A 112 -14.35 -21.06 -4.08
N GLY A 113 -13.57 -21.01 -5.18
CA GLY A 113 -12.55 -22.00 -5.49
C GLY A 113 -11.20 -21.75 -4.84
N TRP A 114 -10.82 -20.51 -4.61
CA TRP A 114 -9.45 -20.14 -4.21
C TRP A 114 -9.38 -19.28 -2.95
N THR A 115 -10.20 -18.22 -2.85
CA THR A 115 -10.13 -17.26 -1.77
C THR A 115 -10.66 -17.81 -0.46
N ASP A 116 -11.91 -18.28 -0.45
CA ASP A 116 -12.54 -18.77 0.77
C ASP A 116 -11.80 -19.95 1.39
N PRO A 117 -11.33 -20.96 0.62
CA PRO A 117 -10.56 -22.08 1.19
C PRO A 117 -9.23 -21.61 1.81
N ILE A 118 -8.49 -20.69 1.14
CA ILE A 118 -7.19 -20.24 1.65
C ILE A 118 -7.37 -19.37 2.90
N GLU A 119 -8.32 -18.44 2.92
CA GLU A 119 -8.57 -17.57 4.06
C GLU A 119 -9.07 -18.36 5.28
N ALA A 120 -10.02 -19.28 5.11
CA ALA A 120 -10.51 -20.17 6.18
C ALA A 120 -9.39 -21.00 6.83
N SER A 121 -8.38 -21.40 6.05
CA SER A 121 -7.26 -22.20 6.53
C SER A 121 -6.34 -21.50 7.52
N TYR A 122 -6.46 -20.18 7.69
CA TYR A 122 -5.71 -19.40 8.69
C TYR A 122 -6.27 -19.54 10.11
N SER A 123 -7.28 -20.37 10.31
CA SER A 123 -7.62 -20.92 11.64
C SER A 123 -6.43 -21.66 12.26
N ASP A 124 -5.52 -22.23 11.43
CA ASP A 124 -4.18 -22.66 11.82
C ASP A 124 -3.22 -21.45 11.77
N THR A 125 -2.99 -20.83 12.92
CA THR A 125 -2.08 -19.70 13.07
C THR A 125 -0.63 -20.00 12.68
N SER A 126 -0.22 -21.28 12.70
CA SER A 126 1.12 -21.67 12.22
C SER A 126 1.33 -21.36 10.74
N LYS A 127 0.25 -21.33 9.95
CA LYS A 127 0.28 -20.93 8.54
C LYS A 127 0.63 -19.44 8.41
N ALA A 128 0.05 -18.57 9.24
CA ALA A 128 0.38 -17.16 9.28
C ALA A 128 1.88 -16.95 9.56
N GLY A 129 2.42 -17.66 10.56
CA GLY A 129 3.85 -17.62 10.92
C GLY A 129 4.79 -18.14 9.81
N ARG A 130 4.32 -19.00 8.89
CA ARG A 130 5.11 -19.45 7.73
C ARG A 130 5.02 -18.51 6.53
N VAL A 131 3.83 -17.96 6.24
CA VAL A 131 3.56 -17.20 5.01
C VAL A 131 3.93 -15.71 5.14
N TYR A 132 3.48 -15.06 6.21
CA TYR A 132 3.59 -13.61 6.32
C TYR A 132 5.03 -13.06 6.39
N PRO A 133 6.02 -13.73 7.04
CA PRO A 133 7.39 -13.21 7.04
C PRO A 133 8.00 -13.10 5.64
N ALA A 134 7.73 -14.08 4.75
CA ALA A 134 8.21 -14.04 3.37
C ALA A 134 7.46 -12.99 2.55
N MET A 135 6.14 -12.91 2.69
CA MET A 135 5.30 -11.91 2.03
C MET A 135 5.76 -10.48 2.36
N VAL A 136 5.84 -10.13 3.64
CA VAL A 136 6.25 -8.77 4.07
C VAL A 136 7.67 -8.46 3.58
N SER A 137 8.60 -9.42 3.63
CA SER A 137 9.95 -9.22 3.11
C SER A 137 9.95 -8.97 1.60
N ASN A 138 9.13 -9.69 0.83
CA ASN A 138 9.02 -9.50 -0.61
C ASN A 138 8.40 -8.15 -0.98
N LEU A 139 7.38 -7.70 -0.24
CA LEU A 139 6.78 -6.37 -0.43
C LEU A 139 7.81 -5.27 -0.18
N LEU A 140 8.56 -5.34 0.93
CA LEU A 140 9.64 -4.40 1.22
C LEU A 140 10.71 -4.41 0.12
N THR A 141 11.11 -5.59 -0.38
CA THR A 141 12.08 -5.71 -1.47
C THR A 141 11.57 -5.08 -2.78
N ASN A 142 10.26 -5.12 -3.02
CA ASN A 142 9.59 -4.44 -4.13
C ASN A 142 9.36 -2.93 -3.88
N GLY A 143 9.87 -2.39 -2.78
CA GLY A 143 9.79 -0.95 -2.46
C GLY A 143 8.48 -0.52 -1.81
N THR A 144 7.59 -1.44 -1.47
CA THR A 144 6.32 -1.13 -0.81
C THR A 144 6.53 -0.94 0.69
N THR A 145 6.63 0.31 1.10
CA THR A 145 6.91 0.69 2.50
C THR A 145 5.66 0.74 3.37
N THR A 146 4.50 1.01 2.77
CA THR A 146 3.20 1.10 3.44
C THR A 146 2.18 0.21 2.75
N VAL A 147 1.44 -0.58 3.52
CA VAL A 147 0.39 -1.48 3.00
C VAL A 147 -0.87 -1.40 3.85
N ALA A 148 -2.04 -1.28 3.21
CA ALA A 148 -3.32 -1.49 3.84
C ALA A 148 -3.78 -2.94 3.59
N TYR A 149 -3.61 -3.78 4.61
CA TYR A 149 -3.90 -5.21 4.53
C TYR A 149 -5.33 -5.56 4.88
N ASN A 150 -5.96 -6.39 4.07
CA ASN A 150 -7.02 -7.27 4.50
C ASN A 150 -6.39 -8.55 5.07
N SER A 151 -6.82 -8.97 6.26
CA SER A 151 -6.43 -10.25 6.83
C SER A 151 -7.56 -11.28 6.65
N SER A 152 -7.60 -12.34 7.45
CA SER A 152 -8.70 -13.32 7.47
C SER A 152 -9.72 -12.98 8.55
N ILE A 153 -10.76 -13.78 8.67
CA ILE A 153 -11.73 -13.71 9.78
C ILE A 153 -11.13 -14.13 11.14
N HIS A 154 -9.91 -14.66 11.15
CA HIS A 154 -9.26 -15.23 12.34
C HIS A 154 -8.40 -14.17 13.06
N PRO A 155 -8.78 -13.73 14.28
CA PRO A 155 -8.09 -12.66 15.00
C PRO A 155 -6.63 -13.01 15.32
N ASP A 156 -6.34 -14.27 15.67
CA ASP A 156 -4.98 -14.67 16.05
C ASP A 156 -4.02 -14.63 14.84
N ALA A 157 -4.46 -15.03 13.65
CA ALA A 157 -3.67 -14.90 12.43
C ALA A 157 -3.45 -13.43 12.04
N THR A 158 -4.43 -12.56 12.28
CA THR A 158 -4.32 -11.11 12.08
C THR A 158 -3.31 -10.49 13.04
N ASN A 159 -3.31 -10.92 14.30
CA ASN A 159 -2.32 -10.49 15.30
C ASN A 159 -0.89 -10.87 14.89
N VAL A 160 -0.70 -12.09 14.38
CA VAL A 160 0.61 -12.54 13.84
C VAL A 160 1.07 -11.64 12.68
N LEU A 161 0.16 -11.23 11.77
CA LEU A 161 0.50 -10.29 10.69
C LEU A 161 1.00 -8.95 11.25
N ALA A 162 0.30 -8.41 12.24
CA ALA A 162 0.65 -7.13 12.88
C ALA A 162 2.04 -7.19 13.54
N GLU A 163 2.33 -8.26 14.26
CA GLU A 163 3.63 -8.50 14.90
C GLU A 163 4.76 -8.59 13.86
N ILE A 164 4.55 -9.31 12.76
CA ILE A 164 5.53 -9.47 11.68
C ILE A 164 5.79 -8.14 10.98
N CYS A 165 4.76 -7.35 10.68
CA CYS A 165 4.95 -6.03 10.07
C CYS A 165 5.79 -5.12 10.97
N LYS A 166 5.52 -5.11 12.29
CA LYS A 166 6.32 -4.35 13.27
C LYS A 166 7.75 -4.84 13.33
N GLU A 167 7.97 -6.15 13.40
CA GLU A 167 9.29 -6.77 13.44
C GLU A 167 10.12 -6.45 12.19
N LYS A 168 9.50 -6.58 11.00
CA LYS A 168 10.15 -6.28 9.72
C LYS A 168 10.34 -4.79 9.48
N GLY A 169 9.64 -3.94 10.23
CA GLY A 169 9.69 -2.49 10.10
C GLY A 169 8.88 -1.95 8.92
N GLN A 170 7.87 -2.68 8.44
CA GLN A 170 6.94 -2.20 7.43
C GLN A 170 5.82 -1.38 8.07
N ARG A 171 5.45 -0.27 7.45
CA ARG A 171 4.24 0.47 7.83
C ARG A 171 3.02 -0.27 7.34
N ALA A 172 2.05 -0.51 8.23
CA ALA A 172 0.89 -1.33 7.92
C ALA A 172 -0.38 -0.80 8.55
N ILE A 173 -1.48 -0.88 7.81
CA ILE A 173 -2.86 -0.70 8.29
C ILE A 173 -3.48 -2.09 8.26
N ILE A 174 -3.92 -2.61 9.41
CA ILE A 174 -4.30 -4.02 9.56
C ILE A 174 -5.61 -4.16 10.29
N GLY A 175 -6.52 -4.94 9.74
CA GLY A 175 -7.76 -5.34 10.38
C GLY A 175 -8.13 -6.78 10.03
N LYS A 176 -9.01 -7.35 10.85
CA LYS A 176 -9.64 -8.64 10.61
C LYS A 176 -10.81 -8.46 9.64
N LEU A 177 -10.99 -9.37 8.68
CA LEU A 177 -12.20 -9.37 7.86
C LEU A 177 -13.42 -9.77 8.69
N CYS A 178 -14.54 -9.08 8.46
CA CYS A 178 -15.84 -9.41 8.99
C CYS A 178 -16.74 -9.94 7.86
N ILE A 179 -17.19 -11.18 7.99
CA ILE A 179 -17.99 -11.92 6.99
C ILE A 179 -19.06 -12.71 7.71
N GLU A 180 -20.36 -12.40 7.49
CA GLU A 180 -21.48 -13.14 8.07
C GLU A 180 -22.18 -14.03 7.05
N THR A 181 -22.14 -13.68 5.76
CA THR A 181 -22.85 -14.38 4.70
C THR A 181 -22.08 -14.35 3.40
N GLY A 182 -22.47 -15.17 2.43
CA GLY A 182 -21.96 -15.10 1.06
C GLY A 182 -20.62 -15.79 0.81
N ALA A 183 -19.88 -16.22 1.83
CA ALA A 183 -18.65 -16.97 1.69
C ALA A 183 -18.89 -18.49 1.88
N THR A 184 -17.93 -19.29 1.41
CA THR A 184 -17.96 -20.74 1.44
C THR A 184 -16.86 -21.32 2.35
N HIS A 185 -16.71 -22.64 2.39
CA HIS A 185 -15.63 -23.34 3.11
C HIS A 185 -15.47 -22.95 4.60
N GLY A 186 -16.53 -22.45 5.23
CA GLY A 186 -16.46 -22.00 6.63
C GLY A 186 -15.76 -20.65 6.83
N ASN A 187 -15.51 -19.88 5.76
CA ASN A 187 -14.93 -18.54 5.82
C ASN A 187 -16.00 -17.49 6.26
N MET A 188 -16.77 -17.83 7.27
CA MET A 188 -17.80 -16.97 7.85
C MET A 188 -17.76 -16.99 9.36
N GLU A 189 -18.13 -15.90 9.98
CA GLU A 189 -18.22 -15.76 11.43
C GLU A 189 -19.53 -16.36 11.97
N LYS A 190 -19.51 -16.79 13.22
CA LYS A 190 -20.64 -17.50 13.83
C LYS A 190 -21.77 -16.57 14.24
N SER A 191 -21.47 -15.33 14.55
CA SER A 191 -22.45 -14.32 15.00
C SER A 191 -21.86 -12.92 14.94
N VAL A 192 -22.74 -11.91 14.88
CA VAL A 192 -22.39 -10.48 15.01
C VAL A 192 -21.58 -10.20 16.28
N GLU A 193 -22.05 -10.75 17.41
CA GLU A 193 -21.41 -10.55 18.70
C GLU A 193 -19.96 -11.07 18.71
N GLN A 194 -19.73 -12.26 18.15
CA GLN A 194 -18.39 -12.84 18.06
C GLN A 194 -17.52 -12.02 17.14
N SER A 195 -18.03 -11.57 15.98
CA SER A 195 -17.31 -10.73 15.05
C SER A 195 -16.83 -9.43 15.70
N LEU A 196 -17.72 -8.71 16.38
CA LEU A 196 -17.38 -7.46 17.07
C LEU A 196 -16.36 -7.66 18.19
N LYS A 197 -16.51 -8.76 18.97
CA LYS A 197 -15.54 -9.10 20.02
C LYS A 197 -14.16 -9.42 19.48
N ASP A 198 -14.09 -10.15 18.38
CA ASP A 198 -12.82 -10.53 17.76
C ASP A 198 -12.17 -9.33 17.07
N GLU A 199 -12.96 -8.43 16.47
CA GLU A 199 -12.46 -7.16 15.94
C GLU A 199 -11.85 -6.29 17.04
N GLN A 200 -12.55 -6.14 18.17
CA GLN A 200 -12.05 -5.40 19.33
C GLN A 200 -10.73 -6.00 19.85
N LYS A 201 -10.61 -7.33 19.91
CA LYS A 201 -9.35 -7.98 20.33
C LYS A 201 -8.17 -7.61 19.44
N VAL A 202 -8.38 -7.57 18.11
CA VAL A 202 -7.32 -7.21 17.15
C VAL A 202 -6.91 -5.75 17.34
N VAL A 203 -7.89 -4.85 17.45
CA VAL A 203 -7.65 -3.43 17.71
C VAL A 203 -6.85 -3.23 19.01
N GLU A 204 -7.29 -3.86 20.10
CA GLU A 204 -6.61 -3.78 21.40
C GLU A 204 -5.21 -4.40 21.37
N HIS A 205 -5.02 -5.51 20.65
CA HIS A 205 -3.71 -6.13 20.50
C HIS A 205 -2.72 -5.20 19.79
N ILE A 206 -3.14 -4.57 18.70
CA ILE A 206 -2.30 -3.64 17.95
C ILE A 206 -1.96 -2.42 18.82
N LEU A 207 -2.96 -1.78 19.44
CA LEU A 207 -2.79 -0.55 20.19
C LEU A 207 -2.04 -0.74 21.52
N ASN A 208 -2.16 -1.90 22.17
CA ASN A 208 -1.59 -2.10 23.49
C ASN A 208 -0.30 -2.93 23.51
N LYS A 209 -0.08 -3.79 22.49
CA LYS A 209 1.05 -4.74 22.47
C LYS A 209 1.99 -4.53 21.29
N VAL A 210 1.46 -4.38 20.06
CA VAL A 210 2.29 -4.33 18.86
C VAL A 210 2.90 -2.95 18.66
N ASP A 211 2.06 -1.92 18.67
CA ASP A 211 2.50 -0.55 18.41
C ASP A 211 1.72 0.50 19.22
N PRO A 212 1.96 0.59 20.54
CA PRO A 212 1.24 1.52 21.42
C PRO A 212 1.41 3.00 21.06
N LYS A 213 2.43 3.33 20.26
CA LYS A 213 2.67 4.69 19.80
C LYS A 213 2.06 4.98 18.43
N GLY A 214 1.56 3.96 17.71
CA GLY A 214 1.03 4.10 16.35
C GLY A 214 2.10 4.57 15.34
N GLU A 215 3.35 4.17 15.53
CA GLU A 215 4.45 4.60 14.67
C GLU A 215 4.44 3.90 13.31
N LEU A 216 4.17 2.59 13.28
CA LEU A 216 4.22 1.77 12.07
C LEU A 216 2.92 1.00 11.81
N VAL A 217 2.37 0.31 12.83
CA VAL A 217 1.23 -0.57 12.67
C VAL A 217 -0.02 0.07 13.25
N LEU A 218 -1.02 0.25 12.42
CA LEU A 218 -2.25 0.94 12.74
C LEU A 218 -3.45 0.00 12.58
N PRO A 219 -4.40 -0.02 13.52
CA PRO A 219 -5.59 -0.86 13.39
C PRO A 219 -6.57 -0.32 12.36
N CYS A 220 -7.32 -1.25 11.77
CA CYS A 220 -8.37 -0.97 10.78
C CYS A 220 -9.59 -1.86 11.04
N ILE A 221 -10.78 -1.34 10.85
CA ILE A 221 -12.04 -2.09 10.89
C ILE A 221 -12.40 -2.50 9.46
N GLN A 222 -12.73 -3.78 9.26
CA GLN A 222 -12.85 -4.33 7.89
C GLN A 222 -14.13 -5.15 7.67
N PRO A 223 -15.32 -4.52 7.50
CA PRO A 223 -16.41 -5.21 6.83
C PRO A 223 -15.96 -5.59 5.42
N ARG A 224 -16.06 -6.87 5.04
CA ARG A 224 -15.57 -7.30 3.70
C ARG A 224 -16.19 -6.45 2.59
N ALA A 225 -17.51 -6.54 2.46
CA ALA A 225 -18.34 -5.72 1.57
C ALA A 225 -19.77 -5.68 2.11
N GLY A 226 -20.58 -4.73 1.67
CA GLY A 226 -22.00 -4.64 2.10
C GLY A 226 -22.83 -5.87 1.79
N SER A 227 -22.47 -6.63 0.75
CA SER A 227 -23.10 -7.90 0.40
C SER A 227 -22.75 -9.07 1.32
N TYR A 228 -21.80 -8.90 2.25
CA TYR A 228 -21.28 -9.93 3.17
C TYR A 228 -21.62 -9.68 4.64
N VAL A 229 -22.21 -8.53 4.99
CA VAL A 229 -22.40 -8.10 6.38
C VAL A 229 -23.82 -7.56 6.61
N SER A 230 -24.40 -7.85 7.76
CA SER A 230 -25.72 -7.32 8.14
C SER A 230 -25.64 -5.85 8.60
N GLU A 231 -26.80 -5.17 8.63
CA GLU A 231 -26.93 -3.83 9.22
C GLU A 231 -26.54 -3.81 10.70
N SER A 232 -26.81 -4.89 11.42
CA SER A 232 -26.46 -5.05 12.83
C SER A 232 -24.93 -5.05 13.01
N LEU A 233 -24.20 -5.80 12.17
CA LEU A 233 -22.75 -5.84 12.21
C LEU A 233 -22.15 -4.49 11.78
N MET A 234 -22.62 -3.90 10.68
CA MET A 234 -22.16 -2.58 10.23
C MET A 234 -22.33 -1.50 11.30
N SER A 235 -23.51 -1.46 11.95
CA SER A 235 -23.78 -0.52 13.06
C SER A 235 -22.84 -0.74 14.26
N GLY A 236 -22.53 -1.99 14.57
CA GLY A 236 -21.59 -2.35 15.62
C GLY A 236 -20.15 -1.89 15.30
N LEU A 237 -19.70 -2.15 14.07
CA LEU A 237 -18.39 -1.74 13.58
C LEU A 237 -18.24 -0.20 13.53
N GLY A 238 -19.28 0.51 13.07
CA GLY A 238 -19.31 1.98 13.10
C GLY A 238 -19.20 2.53 14.53
N LYS A 239 -19.91 1.93 15.50
CA LYS A 239 -19.78 2.32 16.92
C LYS A 239 -18.37 2.05 17.47
N LEU A 240 -17.74 0.92 17.13
CA LEU A 240 -16.34 0.65 17.52
C LEU A 240 -15.41 1.72 16.98
N CYS A 241 -15.61 2.15 15.74
CA CYS A 241 -14.80 3.18 15.11
C CYS A 241 -14.93 4.55 15.81
N HIS A 242 -16.14 4.94 16.19
CA HIS A 242 -16.42 6.22 16.85
C HIS A 242 -16.07 6.24 18.34
N ASN A 243 -16.15 5.10 19.03
CA ASN A 243 -15.82 5.00 20.45
C ASN A 243 -14.32 4.96 20.74
N ALA A 244 -13.49 4.73 19.75
CA ALA A 244 -12.04 4.85 19.86
C ALA A 244 -11.65 6.33 19.97
N THR A 245 -11.75 6.86 21.17
CA THR A 245 -11.82 8.28 21.55
C THR A 245 -10.52 9.07 21.42
N ASP A 246 -9.45 8.50 20.93
CA ASP A 246 -8.21 9.23 20.69
C ASP A 246 -8.08 9.58 19.21
N GLU A 247 -8.14 10.88 18.87
CA GLU A 247 -7.91 11.38 17.52
C GLU A 247 -6.55 10.93 16.94
N LYS A 248 -5.58 10.62 17.79
CA LYS A 248 -4.26 10.12 17.40
C LYS A 248 -4.25 8.63 17.03
N SER A 249 -5.06 7.82 17.68
CA SER A 249 -5.22 6.39 17.40
C SER A 249 -6.25 6.11 16.32
N GLY A 250 -6.95 7.11 15.82
CA GLY A 250 -8.15 7.05 14.99
C GLY A 250 -8.22 5.87 14.05
N LEU A 251 -9.13 4.95 14.37
CA LEU A 251 -9.35 3.74 13.58
C LEU A 251 -9.65 4.10 12.13
N ARG A 252 -9.09 3.31 11.24
CA ARG A 252 -9.39 3.33 9.82
C ARG A 252 -10.48 2.32 9.52
N ILE A 253 -11.12 2.50 8.39
CA ILE A 253 -12.10 1.55 7.86
C ILE A 253 -11.61 1.13 6.48
N GLN A 254 -11.69 -0.15 6.16
CA GLN A 254 -11.44 -0.65 4.83
C GLN A 254 -12.55 -1.61 4.42
N ALA A 255 -13.09 -1.46 3.22
CA ALA A 255 -14.14 -2.31 2.66
C ALA A 255 -14.04 -2.39 1.15
N HIS A 256 -14.70 -3.40 0.55
CA HIS A 256 -14.95 -3.44 -0.89
C HIS A 256 -16.27 -2.73 -1.19
N MET A 257 -16.35 -2.10 -2.35
CA MET A 257 -17.57 -1.40 -2.78
C MET A 257 -17.68 -1.35 -4.29
N CYS A 258 -18.85 -1.73 -4.80
CA CYS A 258 -19.19 -1.62 -6.21
C CYS A 258 -18.16 -2.29 -7.13
N GLU A 259 -17.72 -3.48 -6.78
CA GLU A 259 -16.71 -4.26 -7.51
C GLU A 259 -17.31 -4.88 -8.76
N THR A 260 -18.43 -5.60 -8.63
CA THR A 260 -19.16 -6.19 -9.78
C THR A 260 -20.64 -5.81 -9.75
N PRO A 261 -21.36 -5.89 -10.90
CA PRO A 261 -22.80 -5.69 -10.92
C PRO A 261 -23.56 -6.70 -10.02
N LEU A 262 -23.07 -7.94 -9.92
CA LEU A 262 -23.66 -8.97 -9.06
C LEU A 262 -23.50 -8.60 -7.59
N GLU A 263 -22.31 -8.13 -7.18
CA GLU A 263 -22.05 -7.70 -5.81
C GLU A 263 -22.96 -6.53 -5.41
N VAL A 264 -23.11 -5.52 -6.28
CA VAL A 264 -24.04 -4.41 -6.08
C VAL A 264 -25.49 -4.88 -5.96
N SER A 265 -25.91 -5.82 -6.82
CA SER A 265 -27.27 -6.41 -6.74
C SER A 265 -27.50 -7.17 -5.43
N ASN A 266 -26.51 -7.94 -4.98
CA ASN A 266 -26.57 -8.68 -3.72
C ASN A 266 -26.65 -7.72 -2.51
N MET A 267 -25.88 -6.63 -2.53
CA MET A 267 -25.97 -5.59 -1.51
C MET A 267 -27.39 -4.99 -1.43
N HIS A 268 -27.97 -4.59 -2.56
CA HIS A 268 -29.34 -4.05 -2.58
C HIS A 268 -30.42 -5.08 -2.16
N ALA A 269 -30.21 -6.36 -2.47
CA ALA A 269 -31.10 -7.42 -2.01
C ALA A 269 -31.04 -7.63 -0.50
N LEU A 270 -29.86 -7.53 0.09
CA LEU A 270 -29.65 -7.65 1.54
C LEU A 270 -30.09 -6.38 2.29
N HIS A 271 -29.95 -5.21 1.67
CA HIS A 271 -30.20 -3.89 2.26
C HIS A 271 -31.14 -3.02 1.40
N PRO A 272 -32.43 -3.40 1.25
CA PRO A 272 -33.34 -2.76 0.29
C PRO A 272 -33.76 -1.33 0.66
N GLY A 273 -33.42 -0.84 1.85
CA GLY A 273 -33.81 0.48 2.35
C GLY A 273 -32.95 1.64 1.87
N TYR A 274 -31.82 1.41 1.19
CA TYR A 274 -30.86 2.46 0.83
C TYR A 274 -30.92 2.81 -0.65
N GLN A 275 -30.76 4.13 -0.95
CA GLN A 275 -30.78 4.65 -2.32
C GLN A 275 -29.49 4.32 -3.09
N SER A 276 -28.37 4.21 -2.36
CA SER A 276 -27.07 3.88 -2.94
C SER A 276 -26.23 3.08 -1.95
N TYR A 277 -25.17 2.46 -2.45
CA TYR A 277 -24.20 1.74 -1.63
C TYR A 277 -23.52 2.67 -0.62
N ALA A 278 -23.14 3.87 -1.06
CA ALA A 278 -22.53 4.87 -0.21
C ALA A 278 -23.46 5.36 0.91
N ASP A 279 -24.77 5.51 0.63
CA ASP A 279 -25.76 5.88 1.66
C ASP A 279 -25.84 4.84 2.78
N MET A 280 -25.75 3.55 2.43
CA MET A 280 -25.74 2.46 3.41
C MET A 280 -24.52 2.56 4.34
N TYR A 281 -23.31 2.59 3.81
CA TYR A 281 -22.12 2.70 4.64
C TYR A 281 -22.08 3.98 5.47
N ASN A 282 -22.51 5.11 4.88
CA ASN A 282 -22.61 6.38 5.59
C ASN A 282 -23.61 6.34 6.74
N HIS A 283 -24.77 5.69 6.55
CA HIS A 283 -25.79 5.50 7.60
C HIS A 283 -25.24 4.75 8.82
N HIS A 284 -24.42 3.73 8.59
CA HIS A 284 -23.84 2.93 9.66
C HIS A 284 -22.55 3.52 10.26
N GLY A 285 -22.17 4.76 9.87
CA GLY A 285 -20.98 5.44 10.41
C GLY A 285 -19.65 4.86 9.90
N LEU A 286 -19.67 4.19 8.74
CA LEU A 286 -18.49 3.59 8.12
C LEU A 286 -17.81 4.51 7.10
N PHE A 287 -18.35 5.72 6.86
CA PHE A 287 -17.77 6.71 5.96
C PHE A 287 -17.13 7.87 6.70
N GLY A 288 -15.92 8.20 6.27
CA GLY A 288 -15.15 9.32 6.80
C GLY A 288 -13.80 9.46 6.10
N PRO A 289 -13.00 10.47 6.49
CA PRO A 289 -11.72 10.76 5.83
C PRO A 289 -10.66 9.66 5.99
N ARG A 290 -10.91 8.68 6.87
CA ARG A 290 -10.05 7.51 7.12
C ARG A 290 -10.63 6.20 6.56
N THR A 291 -11.62 6.29 5.67
CA THR A 291 -12.22 5.13 5.00
C THR A 291 -11.53 4.87 3.67
N ILE A 292 -11.12 3.63 3.45
CA ILE A 292 -10.51 3.11 2.23
C ILE A 292 -11.50 2.16 1.57
N LEU A 293 -11.90 2.43 0.34
CA LEU A 293 -12.80 1.58 -0.44
C LEU A 293 -12.06 0.97 -1.63
N ALA A 294 -12.05 -0.35 -1.69
CA ALA A 294 -11.45 -1.06 -2.81
C ALA A 294 -12.38 -1.09 -4.02
N HIS A 295 -11.80 -1.11 -5.23
CA HIS A 295 -12.42 -1.24 -6.55
C HIS A 295 -13.22 -0.02 -7.03
N CYS A 296 -14.41 0.23 -6.50
CA CYS A 296 -15.26 1.38 -6.84
C CYS A 296 -15.50 1.52 -8.35
N ILE A 297 -15.86 0.41 -9.03
CA ILE A 297 -16.01 0.34 -10.49
C ILE A 297 -17.40 0.81 -10.92
N HIS A 298 -18.44 0.25 -10.29
CA HIS A 298 -19.85 0.41 -10.68
C HIS A 298 -20.58 1.46 -9.84
N LEU A 299 -19.90 2.59 -9.57
CA LEU A 299 -20.44 3.70 -8.78
C LEU A 299 -21.52 4.48 -9.53
N THR A 300 -22.58 4.83 -8.83
CA THR A 300 -23.54 5.87 -9.25
C THR A 300 -22.97 7.28 -9.00
N ASP A 301 -23.63 8.32 -9.56
CA ASP A 301 -23.28 9.72 -9.22
C ASP A 301 -23.49 10.00 -7.73
N ARG A 302 -24.55 9.45 -7.15
CA ARG A 302 -24.85 9.58 -5.72
C ARG A 302 -23.74 8.99 -4.86
N ASP A 303 -23.22 7.81 -5.20
CA ASP A 303 -22.10 7.22 -4.46
C ASP A 303 -20.90 8.16 -4.43
N ILE A 304 -20.51 8.71 -5.60
CA ILE A 304 -19.35 9.59 -5.72
C ILE A 304 -19.56 10.88 -4.92
N ASP A 305 -20.77 11.46 -4.92
CA ASP A 305 -21.08 12.68 -4.17
C ASP A 305 -20.93 12.45 -2.66
N VAL A 306 -21.48 11.36 -2.14
CA VAL A 306 -21.36 11.01 -0.73
C VAL A 306 -19.90 10.71 -0.36
N MET A 307 -19.17 9.99 -1.21
CA MET A 307 -17.74 9.70 -0.98
C MET A 307 -16.91 10.98 -0.93
N ALA A 308 -17.13 11.92 -1.85
CA ALA A 308 -16.44 13.21 -1.88
C ALA A 308 -16.76 14.06 -0.65
N GLU A 309 -18.04 14.16 -0.27
CA GLU A 309 -18.50 14.88 0.92
C GLU A 309 -17.86 14.35 2.20
N ARG A 310 -17.73 13.04 2.33
CA ARG A 310 -17.16 12.36 3.49
C ARG A 310 -15.63 12.24 3.46
N GLY A 311 -14.98 12.62 2.35
CA GLY A 311 -13.54 12.56 2.18
C GLY A 311 -12.98 11.15 2.11
N VAL A 312 -13.77 10.19 1.64
CA VAL A 312 -13.39 8.77 1.49
C VAL A 312 -12.29 8.61 0.44
N GLY A 313 -11.41 7.63 0.62
CA GLY A 313 -10.36 7.26 -0.34
C GLY A 313 -10.68 5.96 -1.08
N VAL A 314 -10.21 5.87 -2.32
CA VAL A 314 -10.38 4.70 -3.20
C VAL A 314 -9.04 4.03 -3.44
N ALA A 315 -8.98 2.72 -3.21
CA ALA A 315 -7.90 1.85 -3.65
C ALA A 315 -8.21 1.34 -5.08
N HIS A 316 -7.49 1.85 -6.06
CA HIS A 316 -7.65 1.45 -7.46
C HIS A 316 -6.84 0.19 -7.75
N ASN A 317 -7.52 -0.94 -7.90
CA ASN A 317 -6.97 -2.28 -8.10
C ASN A 317 -7.01 -2.68 -9.58
N ALA A 318 -6.36 -1.91 -10.46
CA ALA A 318 -6.48 -2.05 -11.92
C ALA A 318 -6.16 -3.46 -12.43
N ASN A 319 -5.20 -4.15 -11.78
CA ASN A 319 -4.78 -5.49 -12.16
C ASN A 319 -5.88 -6.52 -11.86
N SER A 320 -6.36 -6.57 -10.64
CA SER A 320 -7.44 -7.45 -10.19
C SER A 320 -8.72 -7.24 -10.99
N ASN A 321 -9.17 -5.99 -11.10
CA ASN A 321 -10.37 -5.62 -11.86
C ASN A 321 -10.33 -6.15 -13.31
N THR A 322 -9.13 -6.20 -13.91
CA THR A 322 -8.92 -6.72 -15.27
C THR A 322 -8.88 -8.25 -15.28
N CYS A 323 -8.16 -8.87 -14.34
CA CYS A 323 -7.99 -10.33 -14.28
C CYS A 323 -9.34 -11.03 -14.07
N LEU A 324 -10.18 -10.52 -13.16
CA LEU A 324 -11.50 -11.07 -12.86
C LEU A 324 -12.61 -10.54 -13.78
N ARG A 325 -12.29 -9.62 -14.69
CA ARG A 325 -13.24 -9.01 -15.66
C ARG A 325 -14.35 -8.19 -14.99
N ASP A 326 -14.06 -7.59 -13.82
CA ASP A 326 -15.03 -6.82 -13.04
C ASP A 326 -15.39 -5.49 -13.72
N GLY A 327 -14.48 -4.94 -14.51
CA GLY A 327 -14.65 -3.70 -15.24
C GLY A 327 -13.51 -2.71 -15.05
N TRP A 328 -13.71 -1.47 -15.52
CA TRP A 328 -12.70 -0.41 -15.48
C TRP A 328 -13.12 0.73 -14.57
N CYS A 329 -12.44 0.90 -13.46
CA CYS A 329 -12.67 2.04 -12.57
C CYS A 329 -12.32 3.35 -13.28
N ARG A 330 -13.25 4.30 -13.24
CA ARG A 330 -13.13 5.63 -13.89
C ARG A 330 -12.38 6.60 -12.99
N VAL A 331 -11.11 6.35 -12.74
CA VAL A 331 -10.24 7.13 -11.83
C VAL A 331 -10.32 8.63 -12.11
N ARG A 332 -10.27 9.05 -13.38
CA ARG A 332 -10.41 10.47 -13.77
C ARG A 332 -11.66 11.12 -13.15
N ARG A 333 -12.81 10.45 -13.24
CA ARG A 333 -14.09 10.95 -12.71
C ARG A 333 -14.02 11.12 -11.18
N LEU A 334 -13.39 10.20 -10.48
CA LEU A 334 -13.21 10.27 -9.03
C LEU A 334 -12.34 11.48 -8.64
N LEU A 335 -11.19 11.63 -9.32
CA LEU A 335 -10.27 12.74 -9.08
C LEU A 335 -10.89 14.12 -9.38
N GLU A 336 -11.71 14.23 -10.44
CA GLU A 336 -12.43 15.47 -10.81
C GLU A 336 -13.52 15.82 -9.79
N ARG A 337 -14.10 14.84 -9.12
CA ARG A 337 -15.11 15.01 -8.06
C ARG A 337 -14.49 15.17 -6.66
N GLY A 338 -13.15 15.22 -6.54
CA GLY A 338 -12.45 15.43 -5.28
C GLY A 338 -12.32 14.19 -4.40
N VAL A 339 -12.60 12.99 -4.93
CA VAL A 339 -12.36 11.72 -4.22
C VAL A 339 -10.87 11.40 -4.27
N LYS A 340 -10.28 11.04 -3.12
CA LYS A 340 -8.90 10.59 -3.03
C LYS A 340 -8.75 9.23 -3.73
N VAL A 341 -7.66 9.04 -4.46
CA VAL A 341 -7.36 7.76 -5.12
C VAL A 341 -5.90 7.40 -4.89
N GLY A 342 -5.66 6.15 -4.54
CA GLY A 342 -4.35 5.50 -4.47
C GLY A 342 -4.36 4.20 -5.26
N LEU A 343 -3.20 3.56 -5.42
CA LEU A 343 -3.08 2.27 -6.09
C LEU A 343 -3.08 1.14 -5.08
N GLY A 344 -3.78 0.05 -5.39
CA GLY A 344 -3.73 -1.22 -4.68
C GLY A 344 -3.28 -2.35 -5.60
N THR A 345 -2.60 -3.34 -5.04
CA THR A 345 -2.25 -4.55 -5.78
C THR A 345 -3.40 -5.54 -5.83
N ASP A 346 -4.19 -5.54 -4.76
CA ASP A 346 -5.24 -6.55 -4.53
C ASP A 346 -4.72 -7.98 -4.78
N CYS A 347 -3.52 -8.24 -4.30
CA CYS A 347 -2.95 -9.57 -4.31
C CYS A 347 -3.82 -10.49 -3.41
N SER A 348 -4.34 -11.61 -3.92
CA SER A 348 -3.91 -12.39 -5.08
C SER A 348 -4.82 -12.31 -6.31
N ALA A 349 -5.94 -11.61 -6.31
CA ALA A 349 -6.72 -11.37 -7.53
C ALA A 349 -5.90 -10.54 -8.55
N GLY A 350 -5.07 -9.62 -8.08
CA GLY A 350 -3.95 -9.09 -8.86
C GLY A 350 -2.75 -10.05 -8.83
N TYR A 351 -2.20 -10.37 -10.00
CA TYR A 351 -1.08 -11.34 -10.13
C TYR A 351 0.30 -10.80 -9.69
N SER A 352 0.37 -9.60 -9.16
CA SER A 352 1.66 -8.98 -8.79
C SER A 352 1.55 -8.21 -7.48
N ILE A 353 2.57 -8.35 -6.63
CA ILE A 353 2.73 -7.57 -5.39
C ILE A 353 3.41 -6.21 -5.60
N SER A 354 3.79 -5.89 -6.84
CA SER A 354 4.57 -4.69 -7.16
C SER A 354 3.67 -3.50 -7.47
N ILE A 355 3.83 -2.41 -6.75
CA ILE A 355 3.15 -1.13 -7.07
C ILE A 355 3.62 -0.55 -8.41
N LEU A 356 4.85 -0.85 -8.89
CA LEU A 356 5.23 -0.51 -10.26
C LEU A 356 4.34 -1.23 -11.29
N ASN A 357 3.94 -2.48 -11.02
CA ASN A 357 2.96 -3.17 -11.86
C ASN A 357 1.59 -2.49 -11.75
N ALA A 358 1.13 -2.11 -10.55
CA ALA A 358 -0.13 -1.40 -10.37
C ALA A 358 -0.17 -0.07 -11.16
N ILE A 359 0.93 0.69 -11.19
CA ILE A 359 1.08 1.89 -12.05
C ILE A 359 0.85 1.54 -13.53
N ARG A 360 1.51 0.48 -14.02
CA ARG A 360 1.41 0.05 -15.43
C ARG A 360 -0.01 -0.36 -15.78
N GLN A 361 -0.67 -1.10 -14.90
CA GLN A 361 -2.06 -1.52 -15.12
C GLN A 361 -3.03 -0.33 -15.06
N ALA A 362 -2.89 0.59 -14.11
CA ALA A 362 -3.68 1.82 -14.06
C ALA A 362 -3.50 2.66 -15.34
N SER A 363 -2.27 2.76 -15.84
CA SER A 363 -1.96 3.40 -17.12
C SER A 363 -2.68 2.72 -18.30
N ASN A 364 -2.64 1.38 -18.38
CA ASN A 364 -3.29 0.61 -19.42
C ASN A 364 -4.82 0.76 -19.36
N VAL A 365 -5.43 0.59 -18.20
CA VAL A 365 -6.88 0.74 -18.00
C VAL A 365 -7.35 2.14 -18.40
N SER A 366 -6.60 3.20 -18.05
CA SER A 366 -6.94 4.56 -18.46
C SER A 366 -6.94 4.75 -19.97
N ARG A 367 -6.01 4.11 -20.69
CA ARG A 367 -5.96 4.10 -22.16
C ARG A 367 -7.07 3.24 -22.78
N HIS A 368 -7.40 2.08 -22.18
CA HIS A 368 -8.52 1.27 -22.64
C HIS A 368 -9.84 2.03 -22.52
N LEU A 369 -10.04 2.81 -21.47
CA LEU A 369 -11.19 3.72 -21.34
C LEU A 369 -11.21 4.77 -22.43
N ALA A 370 -10.08 5.42 -22.74
CA ALA A 370 -9.98 6.39 -23.83
C ALA A 370 -10.30 5.76 -25.19
N ILE A 371 -9.73 4.60 -25.49
CA ILE A 371 -9.97 3.86 -26.74
C ILE A 371 -11.47 3.47 -26.86
N SER A 372 -12.05 2.93 -25.81
CA SER A 372 -13.44 2.42 -25.84
C SER A 372 -14.48 3.54 -25.92
N THR A 373 -14.16 4.72 -25.38
CA THR A 373 -15.08 5.88 -25.36
C THR A 373 -14.79 6.91 -26.46
N GLY A 374 -13.60 6.83 -27.10
CA GLY A 374 -13.12 7.86 -28.02
C GLY A 374 -12.79 9.21 -27.35
N ASP A 375 -12.54 9.22 -26.04
CA ASP A 375 -12.34 10.44 -25.25
C ASP A 375 -11.01 10.38 -24.47
N GLU A 376 -10.02 11.15 -24.94
CA GLU A 376 -8.66 11.21 -24.41
C GLU A 376 -8.59 11.72 -22.94
N LYS A 377 -9.65 12.34 -22.40
CA LYS A 377 -9.67 12.80 -21.01
C LYS A 377 -9.44 11.68 -20.00
N TRP A 378 -9.78 10.43 -20.35
CA TRP A 378 -9.62 9.28 -19.49
C TRP A 378 -8.16 8.89 -19.23
N VAL A 379 -7.25 9.27 -20.14
CA VAL A 379 -5.83 8.93 -20.00
C VAL A 379 -5.23 9.59 -18.76
N LEU A 380 -4.70 8.78 -17.86
CA LEU A 380 -3.92 9.26 -16.73
C LEU A 380 -2.52 9.66 -17.20
N LYS A 381 -2.11 10.87 -16.85
CA LYS A 381 -0.76 11.38 -17.15
C LYS A 381 0.28 10.69 -16.26
N PHE A 382 1.53 10.72 -16.67
CA PHE A 382 2.62 10.09 -15.95
C PHE A 382 2.75 10.62 -14.50
N GLU A 383 2.64 11.93 -14.32
CA GLU A 383 2.71 12.60 -13.03
C GLU A 383 1.58 12.13 -12.10
N GLU A 384 0.38 11.94 -12.65
CA GLU A 384 -0.75 11.42 -11.89
C GLU A 384 -0.52 9.98 -11.44
N LEU A 385 0.04 9.13 -12.31
CA LEU A 385 0.36 7.74 -11.97
C LEU A 385 1.38 7.66 -10.84
N VAL A 386 2.43 8.50 -10.88
CA VAL A 386 3.44 8.60 -9.81
C VAL A 386 2.79 9.09 -8.51
N TYR A 387 1.92 10.10 -8.60
CA TYR A 387 1.18 10.62 -7.45
C TYR A 387 0.32 9.54 -6.79
N LEU A 388 -0.46 8.78 -7.57
CA LEU A 388 -1.34 7.73 -7.04
C LEU A 388 -0.57 6.64 -6.27
N ALA A 389 0.68 6.34 -6.70
CA ALA A 389 1.55 5.34 -6.07
C ALA A 389 2.25 5.83 -4.79
N THR A 390 2.23 7.14 -4.52
CA THR A 390 2.97 7.79 -3.44
C THR A 390 2.05 8.70 -2.61
N MET A 391 1.93 9.98 -2.93
CA MET A 391 1.09 10.93 -2.18
C MET A 391 -0.40 10.57 -2.18
N GLY A 392 -0.95 10.17 -3.33
CA GLY A 392 -2.34 9.71 -3.42
C GLY A 392 -2.61 8.50 -2.53
N GLY A 393 -1.69 7.52 -2.53
CA GLY A 393 -1.74 6.39 -1.60
C GLY A 393 -1.67 6.84 -0.13
N ALA A 394 -0.80 7.81 0.19
CA ALA A 394 -0.70 8.38 1.53
C ALA A 394 -1.99 9.10 1.97
N GLU A 395 -2.63 9.84 1.07
CA GLU A 395 -3.92 10.49 1.33
C GLU A 395 -5.05 9.48 1.58
N VAL A 396 -5.12 8.42 0.77
CA VAL A 396 -6.09 7.31 0.96
C VAL A 396 -5.88 6.65 2.31
N CYS A 397 -4.63 6.39 2.69
CA CYS A 397 -4.28 5.79 3.98
C CYS A 397 -4.38 6.78 5.15
N SER A 398 -4.71 8.06 4.92
CA SER A 398 -4.68 9.14 5.92
C SER A 398 -3.33 9.24 6.64
N LEU A 399 -2.27 9.26 5.84
CA LEU A 399 -0.86 9.33 6.26
C LEU A 399 -0.08 10.41 5.47
N SER A 400 -0.76 11.30 4.74
CA SER A 400 -0.12 12.29 3.87
C SER A 400 0.67 13.36 4.62
N ASP A 401 0.40 13.55 5.91
CA ASP A 401 1.20 14.37 6.83
C ASP A 401 2.48 13.67 7.30
N ARG A 402 2.59 12.35 7.11
CA ARG A 402 3.69 11.52 7.60
C ARG A 402 4.61 11.01 6.49
N VAL A 403 4.05 10.59 5.35
CA VAL A 403 4.78 9.92 4.25
C VAL A 403 4.26 10.35 2.88
N GLY A 404 4.82 9.79 1.81
CA GLY A 404 4.36 9.95 0.42
C GLY A 404 5.22 10.90 -0.42
N ASN A 405 5.96 11.83 0.21
CA ASN A 405 6.95 12.66 -0.46
C ASN A 405 8.07 13.10 0.52
N PHE A 406 9.01 13.93 0.05
CA PHE A 406 10.16 14.37 0.83
C PHE A 406 10.01 15.78 1.43
N GLU A 407 8.83 16.13 1.90
CA GLU A 407 8.63 17.37 2.66
C GLU A 407 9.27 17.29 4.05
N THR A 408 9.85 18.42 4.49
CA THR A 408 10.44 18.55 5.83
C THR A 408 9.40 18.26 6.93
N GLY A 409 9.80 17.48 7.91
CA GLY A 409 8.95 17.04 9.02
C GLY A 409 8.33 15.66 8.84
N LYS A 410 8.22 15.17 7.61
CA LYS A 410 7.71 13.82 7.32
C LYS A 410 8.73 12.73 7.71
N GLU A 411 8.25 11.54 7.89
CA GLU A 411 9.06 10.35 8.12
C GLU A 411 9.76 9.95 6.82
N PHE A 412 11.02 9.50 6.94
CA PHE A 412 11.81 9.10 5.76
C PHE A 412 11.48 7.66 5.36
N ASP A 413 10.41 7.52 4.58
CA ASP A 413 10.08 6.31 3.85
C ASP A 413 10.57 6.48 2.41
N ALA A 414 11.62 5.75 2.04
CA ALA A 414 12.36 6.06 0.80
C ALA A 414 12.99 4.83 0.16
N LEU A 415 13.16 4.91 -1.15
CA LEU A 415 13.88 3.96 -1.98
C LEU A 415 15.15 4.61 -2.52
N VAL A 416 16.27 3.89 -2.48
CA VAL A 416 17.41 4.16 -3.34
C VAL A 416 17.24 3.31 -4.59
N VAL A 417 16.91 3.94 -5.70
CA VAL A 417 16.76 3.30 -7.01
C VAL A 417 18.05 3.42 -7.79
N ASP A 418 18.44 2.37 -8.50
CA ASP A 418 19.62 2.32 -9.35
C ASP A 418 19.27 1.70 -10.71
N VAL A 419 19.12 2.53 -11.73
CA VAL A 419 18.79 2.09 -13.09
C VAL A 419 19.99 1.60 -13.89
N GLY A 420 21.19 1.70 -13.34
CA GLY A 420 22.43 1.23 -13.97
C GLY A 420 22.81 -0.21 -13.65
N LEU A 421 22.06 -0.89 -12.78
CA LEU A 421 22.36 -2.24 -12.33
C LEU A 421 21.60 -3.34 -13.07
N ASP A 422 20.53 -2.98 -13.70
CA ASP A 422 19.60 -3.92 -14.33
C ASP A 422 19.68 -3.74 -15.84
N ASP A 423 20.22 -4.74 -16.53
CA ASP A 423 20.28 -4.76 -17.99
C ASP A 423 18.89 -4.66 -18.65
N ASN A 424 17.81 -4.88 -17.88
CA ASN A 424 16.45 -4.68 -18.39
C ASN A 424 16.09 -3.19 -18.54
N ILE A 425 16.75 -2.31 -17.78
CA ILE A 425 16.52 -0.86 -17.89
C ILE A 425 17.60 -0.26 -18.77
N ASN A 426 17.39 -0.29 -20.09
CA ASN A 426 18.33 0.33 -21.00
C ASN A 426 18.21 1.86 -20.94
N VAL A 427 19.20 2.52 -20.33
CA VAL A 427 19.30 3.98 -20.25
C VAL A 427 20.24 4.57 -21.28
N GLN A 428 20.83 3.77 -22.18
CA GLN A 428 21.79 4.22 -23.18
C GLN A 428 21.23 5.37 -24.02
N GLY A 429 21.98 6.48 -24.07
CA GLY A 429 21.56 7.71 -24.75
C GLY A 429 20.61 8.61 -23.95
N TRP A 430 20.20 8.17 -22.73
CA TRP A 430 19.27 8.88 -21.84
C TRP A 430 19.85 9.09 -20.43
N GLU A 431 21.14 8.86 -20.23
CA GLU A 431 21.80 8.88 -18.92
C GLU A 431 21.77 10.26 -18.25
N HIS A 432 21.56 11.31 -19.03
CA HIS A 432 21.47 12.71 -18.58
C HIS A 432 20.05 13.26 -18.55
N ASP A 433 19.06 12.48 -19.02
CA ASP A 433 17.65 12.84 -18.96
C ASP A 433 17.00 12.15 -17.73
N GLU A 434 16.79 12.95 -16.71
CA GLU A 434 16.28 12.47 -15.40
C GLU A 434 14.82 12.03 -15.47
N GLU A 435 14.01 12.68 -16.30
CA GLU A 435 12.62 12.30 -16.51
C GLU A 435 12.53 10.99 -17.31
N ALA A 436 13.35 10.84 -18.35
CA ALA A 436 13.44 9.59 -19.10
C ALA A 436 13.90 8.43 -18.21
N MET A 437 14.89 8.63 -17.33
CA MET A 437 15.31 7.62 -16.37
C MET A 437 14.17 7.19 -15.43
N LEU A 438 13.42 8.16 -14.89
CA LEU A 438 12.26 7.86 -14.04
C LEU A 438 11.19 7.07 -14.80
N LYS A 439 10.84 7.49 -16.02
CA LYS A 439 9.86 6.79 -16.88
C LYS A 439 10.32 5.37 -17.19
N LYS A 440 11.59 5.19 -17.54
CA LYS A 440 12.16 3.85 -17.79
C LYS A 440 12.09 2.97 -16.56
N TRP A 441 12.45 3.49 -15.37
CA TRP A 441 12.31 2.72 -14.13
C TRP A 441 10.86 2.32 -13.86
N VAL A 442 9.92 3.25 -13.95
CA VAL A 442 8.50 2.97 -13.67
C VAL A 442 7.94 1.92 -14.63
N PHE A 443 8.26 2.00 -15.93
CA PHE A 443 7.68 1.10 -16.93
C PHE A 443 8.47 -0.19 -17.18
N MET A 444 9.76 -0.24 -16.87
CA MET A 444 10.63 -1.38 -17.14
C MET A 444 11.24 -1.99 -15.87
N GLY A 445 11.37 -1.21 -14.80
CA GLY A 445 12.03 -1.64 -13.55
C GLY A 445 11.21 -2.64 -12.73
N ASP A 446 11.91 -3.30 -11.83
CA ASP A 446 11.37 -4.20 -10.82
C ASP A 446 12.21 -4.13 -9.53
N ASP A 447 12.09 -5.13 -8.66
CA ASP A 447 12.83 -5.21 -7.39
C ASP A 447 14.36 -5.23 -7.58
N ARG A 448 14.88 -5.61 -8.76
CA ARG A 448 16.33 -5.64 -9.05
C ARG A 448 16.93 -4.24 -9.05
N SER A 449 16.18 -3.24 -9.48
CA SER A 449 16.60 -1.83 -9.49
C SER A 449 16.44 -1.11 -8.15
N ILE A 450 15.82 -1.74 -7.14
CA ILE A 450 15.65 -1.17 -5.80
C ILE A 450 16.80 -1.63 -4.90
N ARG A 451 17.74 -0.71 -4.58
CA ARG A 451 18.96 -1.01 -3.84
C ARG A 451 18.77 -1.01 -2.34
N LYS A 452 18.05 -0.03 -1.83
CA LYS A 452 17.79 0.14 -0.40
C LYS A 452 16.38 0.64 -0.19
N VAL A 453 15.74 0.15 0.86
CA VAL A 453 14.41 0.56 1.28
C VAL A 453 14.48 1.02 2.72
N PHE A 454 14.01 2.23 2.97
CA PHE A 454 13.95 2.83 4.29
C PHE A 454 12.48 3.04 4.70
N VAL A 455 12.19 2.78 5.96
CA VAL A 455 10.90 3.10 6.62
C VAL A 455 11.21 3.82 7.92
N ALA A 456 10.61 4.98 8.13
CA ALA A 456 10.87 5.84 9.29
C ALA A 456 12.38 6.01 9.55
N GLY A 457 13.16 6.24 8.48
CA GLY A 457 14.61 6.42 8.54
C GLY A 457 15.44 5.15 8.77
N LYS A 458 14.82 3.99 8.97
CA LYS A 458 15.53 2.72 9.20
C LYS A 458 15.65 1.92 7.91
N LEU A 459 16.83 1.36 7.63
CA LEU A 459 17.03 0.42 6.52
C LEU A 459 16.31 -0.90 6.83
N VAL A 460 15.28 -1.24 6.03
CA VAL A 460 14.44 -2.43 6.23
C VAL A 460 14.64 -3.51 5.17
N ALA A 461 15.09 -3.12 3.95
CA ALA A 461 15.49 -4.04 2.89
C ALA A 461 16.61 -3.44 2.05
N GLY A 462 17.41 -4.29 1.41
CA GLY A 462 18.48 -3.86 0.52
C GLY A 462 19.27 -5.01 -0.08
N LYS A 463 19.90 -4.75 -1.24
CA LYS A 463 20.78 -5.69 -1.93
C LYS A 463 22.20 -5.15 -1.84
N ASP A 464 23.06 -5.72 -1.02
CA ASP A 464 24.48 -5.41 -1.00
C ASP A 464 25.20 -6.17 -2.11
N THR A 465 25.80 -5.42 -3.05
CA THR A 465 26.49 -5.97 -4.23
C THR A 465 27.71 -6.83 -3.90
N GLU A 466 28.31 -6.72 -2.73
CA GLU A 466 29.50 -7.47 -2.36
C GLU A 466 29.19 -8.91 -1.92
N ALA A 467 28.05 -9.15 -1.28
CA ALA A 467 27.63 -10.50 -0.88
C ALA A 467 27.21 -11.38 -2.07
N GLN A 468 26.76 -10.82 -3.19
CA GLN A 468 26.38 -11.57 -4.39
C GLN A 468 27.56 -12.04 -5.21
N LYS A 469 28.71 -11.34 -5.18
CA LYS A 469 29.94 -11.79 -5.89
C LYS A 469 30.57 -13.03 -5.24
N SER A 470 30.38 -13.25 -3.93
CA SER A 470 30.86 -14.45 -3.25
C SER A 470 29.97 -15.68 -3.44
N GLY A 471 28.67 -15.51 -3.71
CA GLY A 471 27.72 -16.61 -3.94
C GLY A 471 27.78 -17.22 -5.34
N ALA A 472 28.23 -16.47 -6.36
CA ALA A 472 28.35 -16.94 -7.75
C ALA A 472 29.56 -17.89 -7.98
N MET A 473 30.48 -17.97 -7.03
CA MET A 473 31.69 -18.81 -7.15
C MET A 473 31.49 -20.27 -6.72
N TRP A 474 30.29 -20.65 -6.28
CA TRP A 474 30.00 -22.02 -5.80
C TRP A 474 29.11 -22.86 -6.75
N MET A 475 28.82 -22.37 -7.96
CA MET A 475 28.09 -23.18 -8.98
C MET A 475 28.95 -23.59 -10.19
N ALA A 476 30.27 -23.48 -10.09
CA ALA A 476 31.18 -23.92 -11.13
C ALA A 476 32.25 -24.88 -10.53
N SER A 477 31.78 -25.98 -9.94
CA SER A 477 32.61 -27.18 -9.67
C SER A 477 31.75 -28.41 -9.61
#